data_1ec0ca4846815837ee47109d6ac2ff7b
#
_entry.id   1ec0ca4846815837ee47109d6ac2ff7b
#
_cell.length_a   1.000
_cell.length_b   1.000
_cell.length_c   1.000
_cell.angle_alpha   90.00
_cell.angle_beta   90.00
_cell.angle_gamma   90.00
#
_symmetry.space_group_name_H-M   'P 1'
#
loop_
_entity.id
_entity.type
_entity.pdbx_description
1 polymer ?
#
loop_
_entity_poly.entity_id
_entity_poly.type
_entity_poly.pdbx_seq_one_letter_code
_entity_poly.pdbx_strand_id
1 'polypeptide(L)'
;MIETRLLRYFVAVAEFGHLTRAAERLGIRQPPLSQQIRLLERQLGVTLFLRQPRGMALTESGAAFLAEARGILQRMDEAVAHVRGIAAGERGRIAIGFTGSAAFHPFVPSVLRRFRQSSPGVTLVLEESSSSELIQALETERLDAAFIRAPNLSLPGLVAEAVLEERMLAALPVAHPLAPHGRGGRQPLPLAALRHETFILYRRHSGAGLYDNILSACRAAGFSPSIGQEAPRMLSTLSLVAAGLGISVVPVSMRRLNLEGVAYRALEPMPELVAPIHLAYRAAPLPETLRRFLAEIRCAGPDANPPGGTAKRAG
;
A
#
# COMPACT_ATOMS: atom_id res chain seq x y z
N MET A 1 -39.52 -9.66 -22.55
CA MET A 1 -38.35 -9.57 -21.64
C MET A 1 -38.85 -9.60 -20.20
N ILE A 2 -38.29 -10.44 -19.32
CA ILE A 2 -38.71 -10.59 -17.93
C ILE A 2 -38.08 -9.47 -17.12
N GLU A 3 -38.90 -8.67 -16.43
CA GLU A 3 -38.42 -7.61 -15.55
C GLU A 3 -37.98 -8.19 -14.19
N THR A 4 -36.92 -7.66 -13.62
CA THR A 4 -36.41 -8.06 -12.30
C THR A 4 -37.47 -7.97 -11.20
N ARG A 5 -38.39 -7.02 -11.32
CA ARG A 5 -39.51 -6.87 -10.41
C ARG A 5 -40.40 -8.11 -10.35
N LEU A 6 -40.63 -8.79 -11.49
CA LEU A 6 -41.40 -10.02 -11.56
C LEU A 6 -40.68 -11.17 -10.80
N LEU A 7 -39.37 -11.26 -10.91
CA LEU A 7 -38.57 -12.23 -10.16
C LEU A 7 -38.72 -12.03 -8.64
N ARG A 8 -38.61 -10.78 -8.17
CA ARG A 8 -38.80 -10.45 -6.75
C ARG A 8 -40.20 -10.83 -6.25
N TYR A 9 -41.22 -10.55 -7.05
CA TYR A 9 -42.61 -10.91 -6.72
C TYR A 9 -42.81 -12.44 -6.68
N PHE A 10 -42.25 -13.14 -7.64
CA PHE A 10 -42.31 -14.58 -7.70
C PHE A 10 -41.62 -15.24 -6.49
N VAL A 11 -40.38 -14.81 -6.17
CA VAL A 11 -39.63 -15.31 -5.01
C VAL A 11 -40.42 -15.06 -3.71
N ALA A 12 -40.97 -13.86 -3.52
CA ALA A 12 -41.79 -13.56 -2.34
C ALA A 12 -43.01 -14.45 -2.23
N VAL A 13 -43.76 -14.69 -3.34
CA VAL A 13 -44.91 -15.58 -3.31
C VAL A 13 -44.50 -17.03 -3.00
N ALA A 14 -43.37 -17.47 -3.54
CA ALA A 14 -42.83 -18.81 -3.28
C ALA A 14 -42.43 -19.00 -1.80
N GLU A 15 -41.85 -18.00 -1.17
CA GLU A 15 -41.42 -18.03 0.23
C GLU A 15 -42.57 -18.00 1.24
N PHE A 16 -43.57 -17.15 0.97
CA PHE A 16 -44.69 -17.02 1.88
C PHE A 16 -45.80 -18.04 1.64
N GLY A 17 -45.82 -18.71 0.48
CA GLY A 17 -46.87 -19.66 0.11
C GLY A 17 -48.27 -19.04 0.01
N HIS A 18 -48.41 -17.73 0.13
CA HIS A 18 -49.68 -16.99 0.15
C HIS A 18 -49.55 -15.63 -0.54
N LEU A 19 -50.38 -15.33 -1.52
CA LEU A 19 -50.38 -14.04 -2.23
C LEU A 19 -50.62 -12.85 -1.29
N THR A 20 -51.51 -12.98 -0.31
CA THR A 20 -51.79 -11.88 0.63
C THR A 20 -50.58 -11.55 1.50
N ARG A 21 -49.96 -12.57 2.11
CA ARG A 21 -48.77 -12.39 2.95
C ARG A 21 -47.57 -11.87 2.14
N ALA A 22 -47.38 -12.37 0.92
CA ALA A 22 -46.37 -11.87 0.02
C ALA A 22 -46.60 -10.40 -0.36
N ALA A 23 -47.85 -10.01 -0.65
CA ALA A 23 -48.23 -8.65 -0.98
C ALA A 23 -47.98 -7.68 0.18
N GLU A 24 -48.36 -8.07 1.41
CA GLU A 24 -48.08 -7.34 2.65
C GLU A 24 -46.58 -7.11 2.82
N ARG A 25 -45.77 -8.15 2.66
CA ARG A 25 -44.29 -8.06 2.74
C ARG A 25 -43.69 -7.15 1.70
N LEU A 26 -44.28 -7.12 0.50
CA LEU A 26 -43.83 -6.27 -0.60
C LEU A 26 -44.39 -4.82 -0.57
N GLY A 27 -45.28 -4.52 0.39
CA GLY A 27 -45.90 -3.20 0.54
C GLY A 27 -46.89 -2.88 -0.60
N ILE A 28 -47.48 -3.89 -1.24
CA ILE A 28 -48.46 -3.74 -2.34
C ILE A 28 -49.77 -4.44 -2.03
N ARG A 29 -50.80 -4.17 -2.86
CA ARG A 29 -52.07 -4.88 -2.76
C ARG A 29 -51.98 -6.26 -3.42
N GLN A 30 -52.76 -7.24 -2.96
CA GLN A 30 -52.75 -8.61 -3.48
C GLN A 30 -53.22 -8.70 -4.95
N PRO A 31 -54.28 -7.95 -5.45
CA PRO A 31 -54.67 -8.07 -6.85
C PRO A 31 -53.57 -7.73 -7.87
N PRO A 32 -52.83 -6.61 -7.74
CA PRO A 32 -51.69 -6.33 -8.66
C PRO A 32 -50.59 -7.41 -8.56
N LEU A 33 -50.31 -7.96 -7.38
CA LEU A 33 -49.32 -9.03 -7.25
C LEU A 33 -49.76 -10.27 -8.05
N SER A 34 -51.03 -10.69 -7.91
CA SER A 34 -51.58 -11.81 -8.67
C SER A 34 -51.50 -11.63 -10.15
N GLN A 35 -51.76 -10.37 -10.66
CA GLN A 35 -51.62 -10.04 -12.07
C GLN A 35 -50.19 -10.17 -12.56
N GLN A 36 -49.22 -9.73 -11.78
CA GLN A 36 -47.80 -9.82 -12.10
C GLN A 36 -47.28 -11.26 -12.15
N ILE A 37 -47.74 -12.12 -11.22
CA ILE A 37 -47.43 -13.54 -11.29
C ILE A 37 -47.97 -14.17 -12.56
N ARG A 38 -49.23 -13.92 -12.90
CA ARG A 38 -49.84 -14.41 -14.17
C ARG A 38 -49.11 -13.85 -15.41
N LEU A 39 -48.61 -12.62 -15.38
CA LEU A 39 -47.81 -12.04 -16.44
C LEU A 39 -46.50 -12.82 -16.60
N LEU A 40 -45.83 -13.12 -15.52
CA LEU A 40 -44.60 -13.93 -15.51
C LEU A 40 -44.83 -15.32 -16.07
N GLU A 41 -45.88 -16.03 -15.64
CA GLU A 41 -46.25 -17.34 -16.15
C GLU A 41 -46.52 -17.32 -17.66
N ARG A 42 -47.26 -16.29 -18.16
CA ARG A 42 -47.49 -16.09 -19.58
C ARG A 42 -46.20 -15.81 -20.38
N GLN A 43 -45.29 -15.03 -19.84
CA GLN A 43 -44.02 -14.74 -20.51
C GLN A 43 -43.10 -15.98 -20.57
N LEU A 44 -43.17 -16.84 -19.60
CA LEU A 44 -42.43 -18.11 -19.54
C LEU A 44 -43.12 -19.24 -20.31
N GLY A 45 -44.45 -19.12 -20.57
CA GLY A 45 -45.21 -20.18 -21.18
C GLY A 45 -45.49 -21.38 -20.26
N VAL A 46 -45.25 -21.22 -18.98
CA VAL A 46 -45.43 -22.31 -17.98
C VAL A 46 -46.10 -21.80 -16.71
N THR A 47 -46.85 -22.72 -16.03
CA THR A 47 -47.43 -22.44 -14.75
C THR A 47 -46.39 -22.67 -13.65
N LEU A 48 -46.18 -21.67 -12.78
CA LEU A 48 -45.20 -21.74 -11.68
C LEU A 48 -45.86 -22.13 -10.36
N PHE A 49 -47.16 -21.83 -10.19
CA PHE A 49 -47.88 -22.09 -8.94
C PHE A 49 -49.14 -22.89 -9.17
N LEU A 50 -49.37 -23.82 -8.24
CA LEU A 50 -50.65 -24.51 -8.06
C LEU A 50 -51.45 -23.81 -6.95
N ARG A 51 -52.72 -23.49 -7.22
CA ARG A 51 -53.63 -23.00 -6.20
C ARG A 51 -54.07 -24.13 -5.29
N GLN A 52 -53.96 -23.93 -3.99
CA GLN A 52 -54.40 -24.88 -2.96
C GLN A 52 -55.41 -24.20 -2.06
N PRO A 53 -56.28 -24.96 -1.34
CA PRO A 53 -57.24 -24.40 -0.39
C PRO A 53 -56.66 -23.54 0.71
N ARG A 54 -55.38 -23.72 1.01
CA ARG A 54 -54.66 -22.99 2.05
C ARG A 54 -53.46 -22.21 1.52
N GLY A 55 -53.43 -21.84 0.23
CA GLY A 55 -52.33 -21.01 -0.31
C GLY A 55 -51.91 -21.37 -1.72
N MET A 56 -50.63 -21.22 -1.97
CA MET A 56 -49.96 -21.46 -3.26
C MET A 56 -48.82 -22.45 -3.06
N ALA A 57 -48.74 -23.49 -3.88
CA ALA A 57 -47.60 -24.40 -3.93
C ALA A 57 -46.84 -24.23 -5.26
N LEU A 58 -45.56 -24.45 -5.27
CA LEU A 58 -44.78 -24.45 -6.51
C LEU A 58 -45.08 -25.69 -7.35
N THR A 59 -45.15 -25.54 -8.67
CA THR A 59 -45.01 -26.64 -9.63
C THR A 59 -43.55 -27.09 -9.70
N GLU A 60 -43.25 -28.17 -10.39
CA GLU A 60 -41.88 -28.59 -10.67
C GLU A 60 -41.14 -27.49 -11.44
N SER A 61 -41.73 -26.89 -12.45
CA SER A 61 -41.20 -25.73 -13.17
C SER A 61 -41.01 -24.52 -12.27
N GLY A 62 -41.94 -24.31 -11.29
CA GLY A 62 -41.83 -23.24 -10.29
C GLY A 62 -40.66 -23.47 -9.34
N ALA A 63 -40.42 -24.70 -8.91
CA ALA A 63 -39.30 -25.04 -8.04
C ALA A 63 -37.95 -24.84 -8.78
N ALA A 64 -37.84 -25.30 -10.00
CA ALA A 64 -36.68 -25.07 -10.84
C ALA A 64 -36.43 -23.56 -11.06
N PHE A 65 -37.49 -22.81 -11.42
CA PHE A 65 -37.39 -21.37 -11.66
C PHE A 65 -37.07 -20.57 -10.40
N LEU A 66 -37.43 -21.06 -9.20
CA LEU A 66 -37.09 -20.39 -7.94
C LEU A 66 -35.58 -20.35 -7.69
N ALA A 67 -34.88 -21.45 -8.00
CA ALA A 67 -33.43 -21.49 -7.88
C ALA A 67 -32.76 -20.47 -8.82
N GLU A 68 -33.21 -20.44 -10.09
CA GLU A 68 -32.70 -19.49 -11.09
C GLU A 68 -33.02 -18.04 -10.73
N ALA A 69 -34.25 -17.75 -10.33
CA ALA A 69 -34.68 -16.39 -9.97
C ALA A 69 -33.89 -15.84 -8.77
N ARG A 70 -33.63 -16.66 -7.76
CA ARG A 70 -32.76 -16.29 -6.61
C ARG A 70 -31.33 -16.02 -7.06
N GLY A 71 -30.76 -16.85 -7.91
CA GLY A 71 -29.41 -16.68 -8.43
C GLY A 71 -29.26 -15.37 -9.24
N ILE A 72 -30.25 -15.04 -10.08
CA ILE A 72 -30.26 -13.78 -10.84
C ILE A 72 -30.33 -12.56 -9.92
N LEU A 73 -31.22 -12.57 -8.93
CA LEU A 73 -31.37 -11.47 -7.97
C LEU A 73 -30.09 -11.28 -7.15
N GLN A 74 -29.50 -12.36 -6.68
CA GLN A 74 -28.22 -12.32 -5.94
C GLN A 74 -27.09 -11.72 -6.79
N ARG A 75 -26.93 -12.19 -8.03
CA ARG A 75 -25.92 -11.66 -8.94
C ARG A 75 -26.10 -10.18 -9.25
N MET A 76 -27.34 -9.72 -9.33
CA MET A 76 -27.62 -8.30 -9.51
C MET A 76 -27.21 -7.47 -8.30
N ASP A 77 -27.53 -7.92 -7.09
CA ASP A 77 -27.13 -7.26 -5.84
C ASP A 77 -25.61 -7.25 -5.70
N GLU A 78 -24.92 -8.34 -6.04
CA GLU A 78 -23.46 -8.44 -6.08
C GLU A 78 -22.85 -7.46 -7.09
N ALA A 79 -23.44 -7.32 -8.30
CA ALA A 79 -22.97 -6.37 -9.32
C ALA A 79 -23.10 -4.92 -8.83
N VAL A 80 -24.22 -4.57 -8.20
CA VAL A 80 -24.43 -3.23 -7.61
C VAL A 80 -23.43 -2.98 -6.49
N ALA A 81 -23.23 -3.94 -5.59
CA ALA A 81 -22.24 -3.84 -4.52
C ALA A 81 -20.80 -3.70 -5.06
N HIS A 82 -20.48 -4.42 -6.14
CA HIS A 82 -19.18 -4.35 -6.80
C HIS A 82 -18.89 -2.94 -7.34
N VAL A 83 -19.82 -2.38 -8.11
CA VAL A 83 -19.66 -1.02 -8.67
C VAL A 83 -19.58 0.04 -7.58
N ARG A 84 -20.41 -0.07 -6.54
CA ARG A 84 -20.34 0.84 -5.37
C ARG A 84 -19.00 0.72 -4.63
N GLY A 85 -18.48 -0.50 -4.47
CA GLY A 85 -17.18 -0.73 -3.85
C GLY A 85 -16.02 -0.10 -4.63
N ILE A 86 -16.08 -0.13 -5.98
CA ILE A 86 -15.09 0.57 -6.83
C ILE A 86 -15.22 2.09 -6.62
N ALA A 87 -16.43 2.63 -6.68
CA ALA A 87 -16.68 4.07 -6.49
C ALA A 87 -16.24 4.57 -5.09
N ALA A 88 -16.33 3.72 -4.07
CA ALA A 88 -15.87 4.00 -2.72
C ALA A 88 -14.38 3.73 -2.49
N GLY A 89 -13.64 3.25 -3.49
CA GLY A 89 -12.23 2.85 -3.35
C GLY A 89 -11.99 1.64 -2.46
N GLU A 90 -13.03 0.82 -2.24
CA GLU A 90 -12.97 -0.41 -1.46
C GLU A 90 -12.58 -1.63 -2.29
N ARG A 91 -12.64 -1.48 -3.61
CA ARG A 91 -12.25 -2.48 -4.60
C ARG A 91 -11.45 -1.82 -5.72
N GLY A 92 -10.62 -2.61 -6.37
CA GLY A 92 -9.80 -2.15 -7.49
C GLY A 92 -8.32 -2.47 -7.30
N ARG A 93 -7.45 -1.62 -7.83
CA ARG A 93 -5.99 -1.76 -7.79
C ARG A 93 -5.37 -0.43 -7.39
N ILE A 94 -4.26 -0.50 -6.66
CA ILE A 94 -3.37 0.63 -6.41
C ILE A 94 -1.92 0.17 -6.62
N ALA A 95 -1.15 0.97 -7.36
CA ALA A 95 0.26 0.69 -7.67
C ALA A 95 1.15 1.65 -6.87
N ILE A 96 1.96 1.09 -5.96
CA ILE A 96 2.82 1.85 -5.04
C ILE A 96 4.29 1.53 -5.32
N GLY A 97 5.05 2.58 -5.62
CA GLY A 97 6.49 2.51 -5.75
C GLY A 97 7.22 2.80 -4.44
N PHE A 98 8.43 2.29 -4.31
CA PHE A 98 9.32 2.69 -3.21
C PHE A 98 10.79 2.50 -3.59
N THR A 99 11.66 3.34 -3.05
CA THR A 99 13.09 3.11 -3.15
C THR A 99 13.52 2.00 -2.20
N GLY A 100 14.54 1.21 -2.58
CA GLY A 100 15.01 0.10 -1.76
C GLY A 100 15.34 0.53 -0.33
N SER A 101 15.96 1.71 -0.14
CA SER A 101 16.27 2.22 1.19
C SER A 101 15.03 2.68 1.98
N ALA A 102 13.96 3.12 1.32
CA ALA A 102 12.71 3.47 2.00
C ALA A 102 11.97 2.21 2.47
N ALA A 103 12.05 1.10 1.71
CA ALA A 103 11.45 -0.17 2.09
C ALA A 103 11.97 -0.72 3.44
N PHE A 104 13.21 -0.42 3.80
CA PHE A 104 13.80 -0.86 5.08
C PHE A 104 13.37 0.00 6.27
N HIS A 105 12.81 1.18 6.04
CA HIS A 105 12.22 1.95 7.14
C HIS A 105 10.90 1.32 7.58
N PRO A 106 10.67 1.09 8.90
CA PRO A 106 9.49 0.39 9.42
C PRO A 106 8.15 1.00 8.98
N PHE A 107 8.15 2.30 8.72
CA PHE A 107 6.97 3.05 8.33
C PHE A 107 6.35 2.50 7.04
N VAL A 108 7.14 2.31 5.97
CA VAL A 108 6.61 1.88 4.66
C VAL A 108 5.90 0.52 4.74
N PRO A 109 6.52 -0.56 5.25
CA PRO A 109 5.81 -1.82 5.43
C PRO A 109 4.61 -1.73 6.38
N SER A 110 4.65 -0.86 7.40
CA SER A 110 3.55 -0.71 8.34
C SER A 110 2.31 -0.09 7.67
N VAL A 111 2.50 0.95 6.86
CA VAL A 111 1.43 1.58 6.09
C VAL A 111 0.82 0.60 5.08
N LEU A 112 1.65 -0.12 4.32
CA LEU A 112 1.19 -1.12 3.36
C LEU A 112 0.36 -2.22 4.03
N ARG A 113 0.81 -2.70 5.20
CA ARG A 113 0.07 -3.71 5.99
C ARG A 113 -1.27 -3.17 6.48
N ARG A 114 -1.30 -1.96 7.04
CA ARG A 114 -2.54 -1.33 7.52
C ARG A 114 -3.53 -1.13 6.39
N PHE A 115 -3.08 -0.58 5.27
CA PHE A 115 -3.93 -0.40 4.10
C PHE A 115 -4.51 -1.72 3.57
N ARG A 116 -3.70 -2.78 3.51
CA ARG A 116 -4.18 -4.11 3.12
C ARG A 116 -5.25 -4.65 4.08
N GLN A 117 -5.15 -4.32 5.38
CA GLN A 117 -6.14 -4.74 6.39
C GLN A 117 -7.43 -3.92 6.30
N SER A 118 -7.33 -2.60 6.09
CA SER A 118 -8.48 -1.69 6.01
C SER A 118 -9.19 -1.73 4.65
N SER A 119 -8.52 -2.19 3.60
CA SER A 119 -9.02 -2.24 2.22
C SER A 119 -8.73 -3.60 1.56
N PRO A 120 -9.28 -4.72 2.08
CA PRO A 120 -8.96 -6.07 1.61
C PRO A 120 -9.41 -6.36 0.17
N GLY A 121 -10.35 -5.58 -0.36
CA GLY A 121 -10.82 -5.66 -1.76
C GLY A 121 -9.94 -4.91 -2.76
N VAL A 122 -8.87 -4.23 -2.31
CA VAL A 122 -7.93 -3.50 -3.18
C VAL A 122 -6.67 -4.32 -3.39
N THR A 123 -6.33 -4.57 -4.65
CA THR A 123 -5.08 -5.23 -5.01
C THR A 123 -3.92 -4.24 -4.94
N LEU A 124 -2.92 -4.51 -4.09
CA LEU A 124 -1.67 -3.78 -4.02
C LEU A 124 -0.69 -4.32 -5.06
N VAL A 125 -0.21 -3.44 -5.95
CA VAL A 125 0.91 -3.72 -6.84
C VAL A 125 2.10 -2.91 -6.36
N LEU A 126 3.22 -3.58 -6.11
CA LEU A 126 4.41 -2.98 -5.49
C LEU A 126 5.58 -2.99 -6.47
N GLU A 127 6.31 -1.89 -6.55
CA GLU A 127 7.47 -1.74 -7.40
C GLU A 127 8.63 -1.11 -6.64
N GLU A 128 9.81 -1.74 -6.70
CA GLU A 128 11.06 -1.17 -6.20
C GLU A 128 11.87 -0.61 -7.37
N SER A 129 12.21 0.69 -7.29
CA SER A 129 13.07 1.32 -8.29
C SER A 129 13.82 2.53 -7.71
N SER A 130 14.58 3.25 -8.53
CA SER A 130 15.20 4.52 -8.16
C SER A 130 14.16 5.65 -8.05
N SER A 131 14.48 6.71 -7.30
CA SER A 131 13.56 7.87 -7.17
C SER A 131 13.19 8.46 -8.52
N SER A 132 14.14 8.57 -9.46
CA SER A 132 13.90 9.11 -10.81
C SER A 132 12.98 8.22 -11.65
N GLU A 133 13.16 6.90 -11.62
CA GLU A 133 12.29 5.94 -12.32
C GLU A 133 10.89 5.91 -11.73
N LEU A 134 10.78 6.03 -10.40
CA LEU A 134 9.49 6.10 -9.71
C LEU A 134 8.74 7.39 -10.06
N ILE A 135 9.44 8.53 -10.16
CA ILE A 135 8.87 9.79 -10.61
C ILE A 135 8.34 9.66 -12.04
N GLN A 136 9.15 9.12 -12.96
CA GLN A 136 8.71 8.85 -14.32
C GLN A 136 7.52 7.90 -14.39
N ALA A 137 7.47 6.90 -13.52
CA ALA A 137 6.34 5.97 -13.42
C ALA A 137 5.06 6.64 -12.91
N LEU A 138 5.17 7.66 -12.04
CA LEU A 138 4.04 8.50 -11.62
C LEU A 138 3.55 9.40 -12.77
N GLU A 139 4.45 10.03 -13.51
CA GLU A 139 4.13 10.87 -14.67
C GLU A 139 3.44 10.10 -15.79
N THR A 140 3.85 8.84 -16.01
CA THR A 140 3.26 7.95 -17.03
C THR A 140 2.08 7.11 -16.51
N GLU A 141 1.54 7.44 -15.34
CA GLU A 141 0.38 6.77 -14.70
C GLU A 141 0.57 5.27 -14.42
N ARG A 142 1.81 4.78 -14.47
CA ARG A 142 2.14 3.38 -14.14
C ARG A 142 2.07 3.13 -12.64
N LEU A 143 2.37 4.16 -11.82
CA LEU A 143 2.22 4.17 -10.38
C LEU A 143 1.20 5.23 -9.95
N ASP A 144 0.52 4.96 -8.84
CA ASP A 144 -0.41 5.90 -8.20
C ASP A 144 0.27 6.75 -7.14
N ALA A 145 1.19 6.16 -6.37
CA ALA A 145 2.03 6.85 -5.38
C ALA A 145 3.40 6.19 -5.26
N ALA A 146 4.38 6.90 -4.72
CA ALA A 146 5.72 6.35 -4.47
C ALA A 146 6.38 6.95 -3.22
N PHE A 147 7.04 6.11 -2.42
CA PHE A 147 7.93 6.52 -1.34
C PHE A 147 9.34 6.73 -1.91
N ILE A 148 9.75 7.97 -2.00
CA ILE A 148 11.02 8.36 -2.63
C ILE A 148 11.92 9.09 -1.64
N ARG A 149 13.23 9.13 -1.95
CA ARG A 149 14.22 9.90 -1.21
C ARG A 149 14.79 10.96 -2.14
N ALA A 150 14.17 12.12 -2.12
CA ALA A 150 14.65 13.25 -2.87
C ALA A 150 14.45 14.53 -2.04
N PRO A 151 15.52 15.26 -1.70
CA PRO A 151 15.42 16.59 -1.12
C PRO A 151 14.95 17.56 -2.20
N ASN A 152 14.12 18.52 -1.87
CA ASN A 152 13.69 19.63 -2.74
C ASN A 152 13.04 19.19 -4.06
N LEU A 153 11.85 18.60 -3.99
CA LEU A 153 11.07 18.24 -5.16
C LEU A 153 10.08 19.33 -5.53
N SER A 154 10.45 20.14 -6.53
CA SER A 154 9.48 20.89 -7.33
C SER A 154 9.25 20.08 -8.61
N LEU A 155 8.21 19.25 -8.62
CA LEU A 155 7.86 18.43 -9.77
C LEU A 155 6.53 18.94 -10.32
N PRO A 156 6.51 19.50 -11.53
CA PRO A 156 5.25 19.91 -12.16
C PRO A 156 4.26 18.74 -12.24
N GLY A 157 3.02 18.95 -11.79
CA GLY A 157 1.97 17.94 -11.83
C GLY A 157 2.03 16.86 -10.74
N LEU A 158 3.07 16.83 -9.92
CA LEU A 158 3.19 15.92 -8.78
C LEU A 158 3.15 16.68 -7.46
N VAL A 159 2.62 16.02 -6.43
CA VAL A 159 2.73 16.43 -5.04
C VAL A 159 3.77 15.56 -4.37
N ALA A 160 4.65 16.16 -3.58
CA ALA A 160 5.60 15.43 -2.73
C ALA A 160 5.44 15.91 -1.29
N GLU A 161 4.89 15.06 -0.44
CA GLU A 161 4.70 15.32 0.99
C GLU A 161 5.84 14.68 1.77
N ALA A 162 6.51 15.44 2.65
CA ALA A 162 7.47 14.89 3.59
C ALA A 162 6.73 13.98 4.59
N VAL A 163 7.12 12.72 4.65
CA VAL A 163 6.51 11.73 5.55
C VAL A 163 7.31 11.60 6.83
N LEU A 164 8.61 11.47 6.70
CA LEU A 164 9.55 11.38 7.82
C LEU A 164 10.96 11.70 7.36
N GLU A 165 11.82 11.92 8.34
CA GLU A 165 13.24 12.13 8.17
C GLU A 165 14.01 11.22 9.09
N GLU A 166 15.04 10.56 8.60
CA GLU A 166 15.90 9.71 9.42
C GLU A 166 17.36 10.16 9.36
N ARG A 167 18.07 9.90 10.45
CA ARG A 167 19.51 10.18 10.56
C ARG A 167 20.31 9.22 9.71
N MET A 168 21.52 9.64 9.36
CA MET A 168 22.49 8.80 8.67
C MET A 168 23.50 8.22 9.65
N LEU A 169 24.03 7.02 9.33
CA LEU A 169 25.08 6.33 10.04
C LEU A 169 26.28 6.10 9.13
N ALA A 170 27.47 6.08 9.69
CA ALA A 170 28.61 5.48 9.00
C ALA A 170 28.47 3.95 9.06
N ALA A 171 28.58 3.31 7.90
CA ALA A 171 28.70 1.85 7.74
C ALA A 171 30.17 1.54 7.46
N LEU A 172 30.78 0.80 8.36
CA LEU A 172 32.24 0.51 8.40
C LEU A 172 32.43 -1.02 8.35
N PRO A 173 33.51 -1.52 7.77
CA PRO A 173 33.93 -2.90 8.00
C PRO A 173 34.06 -3.17 9.52
N VAL A 174 33.69 -4.35 9.99
CA VAL A 174 33.72 -4.67 11.43
C VAL A 174 35.15 -4.53 12.03
N ALA A 175 36.18 -4.79 11.24
CA ALA A 175 37.60 -4.63 11.66
C ALA A 175 38.15 -3.19 11.53
N HIS A 176 37.33 -2.24 11.08
CA HIS A 176 37.79 -0.87 10.83
C HIS A 176 38.18 -0.16 12.14
N PRO A 177 39.26 0.62 12.20
CA PRO A 177 39.69 1.32 13.44
C PRO A 177 38.62 2.22 14.05
N LEU A 178 37.78 2.83 13.22
CA LEU A 178 36.66 3.67 13.65
C LEU A 178 35.38 2.87 13.97
N ALA A 179 35.36 1.56 13.84
CA ALA A 179 34.22 0.74 14.23
C ALA A 179 33.97 0.85 15.75
N PRO A 180 32.74 0.66 16.25
CA PRO A 180 32.41 0.85 17.66
C PRO A 180 32.97 -0.27 18.53
N HIS A 181 34.23 -0.15 18.92
CA HIS A 181 34.90 -1.07 19.84
C HIS A 181 34.88 -0.50 21.28
N GLY A 182 34.42 -1.29 22.25
CA GLY A 182 34.42 -0.93 23.65
C GLY A 182 33.57 0.30 24.02
N ARG A 183 33.92 0.97 25.15
CA ARG A 183 33.17 2.14 25.63
C ARG A 183 33.33 3.39 24.75
N GLY A 184 34.44 3.58 24.03
CA GLY A 184 34.72 4.71 23.15
C GLY A 184 33.91 4.70 21.85
N GLY A 185 33.38 3.55 21.42
CA GLY A 185 32.59 3.41 20.23
C GLY A 185 31.15 3.92 20.32
N ARG A 186 30.70 4.42 21.46
CA ARG A 186 29.32 4.90 21.67
C ARG A 186 29.10 6.36 21.33
N GLN A 187 30.17 7.18 21.30
CA GLN A 187 30.03 8.60 20.95
C GLN A 187 29.83 8.77 19.41
N PRO A 188 28.99 9.70 19.00
CA PRO A 188 28.88 10.07 17.58
C PRO A 188 30.24 10.47 17.02
N LEU A 189 30.48 10.13 15.77
CA LEU A 189 31.70 10.43 15.04
C LEU A 189 31.49 11.70 14.20
N PRO A 190 32.37 12.72 14.27
CA PRO A 190 32.32 13.82 13.33
C PRO A 190 32.55 13.29 11.91
N LEU A 191 31.75 13.76 10.93
CA LEU A 191 31.88 13.31 9.54
C LEU A 191 33.29 13.54 8.98
N ALA A 192 33.96 14.60 9.43
CA ALA A 192 35.35 14.93 9.06
C ALA A 192 36.38 13.83 9.45
N ALA A 193 36.06 12.97 10.42
CA ALA A 193 36.93 11.83 10.76
C ALA A 193 37.00 10.78 9.63
N LEU A 194 36.08 10.81 8.68
CA LEU A 194 36.03 9.91 7.53
C LEU A 194 36.75 10.47 6.30
N ARG A 195 37.41 11.65 6.39
CA ARG A 195 38.00 12.37 5.25
C ARG A 195 39.03 11.58 4.44
N HIS A 196 39.71 10.66 5.07
CA HIS A 196 40.79 9.86 4.43
C HIS A 196 40.34 8.46 4.02
N GLU A 197 39.06 8.16 4.21
CA GLU A 197 38.50 6.85 3.88
C GLU A 197 38.04 6.80 2.42
N THR A 198 38.06 5.59 1.87
CA THR A 198 37.45 5.31 0.55
C THR A 198 35.96 5.08 0.72
N PHE A 199 35.16 5.90 0.04
CA PHE A 199 33.71 5.81 0.10
C PHE A 199 33.17 4.86 -0.97
N ILE A 200 32.23 4.02 -0.59
CA ILE A 200 31.38 3.25 -1.48
C ILE A 200 29.99 3.90 -1.41
N LEU A 201 29.55 4.50 -2.50
CA LEU A 201 28.29 5.22 -2.53
C LEU A 201 27.25 4.48 -3.37
N TYR A 202 26.00 4.71 -3.03
CA TYR A 202 24.88 4.33 -3.86
C TYR A 202 24.95 5.14 -5.16
N ARG A 203 24.81 4.46 -6.33
CA ARG A 203 24.95 5.08 -7.65
C ARG A 203 24.08 6.32 -7.78
N ARG A 204 24.65 7.40 -8.26
CA ARG A 204 23.93 8.61 -8.61
C ARG A 204 22.98 8.32 -9.77
N HIS A 205 21.67 8.45 -9.53
CA HIS A 205 20.67 8.48 -10.58
C HIS A 205 20.38 9.93 -10.97
N SER A 206 19.67 10.14 -12.08
CA SER A 206 19.27 11.48 -12.50
C SER A 206 18.46 12.18 -11.39
N GLY A 207 18.87 13.37 -10.98
CA GLY A 207 18.22 14.14 -9.91
C GLY A 207 18.91 14.04 -8.55
N ALA A 208 18.51 14.94 -7.64
CA ALA A 208 19.05 15.01 -6.28
C ALA A 208 18.55 13.82 -5.44
N GLY A 209 19.42 13.25 -4.61
CA GLY A 209 19.11 12.10 -3.76
C GLY A 209 20.11 11.93 -2.62
N LEU A 210 20.10 10.76 -1.98
CA LEU A 210 21.03 10.48 -0.86
C LEU A 210 22.50 10.66 -1.24
N TYR A 211 22.87 10.38 -2.49
CA TYR A 211 24.21 10.61 -3.00
C TYR A 211 24.63 12.09 -2.84
N ASP A 212 23.78 12.99 -3.33
CA ASP A 212 24.07 14.43 -3.29
C ASP A 212 24.05 14.98 -1.86
N ASN A 213 23.19 14.45 -0.99
CA ASN A 213 23.17 14.80 0.44
C ASN A 213 24.50 14.44 1.12
N ILE A 214 25.04 13.24 0.85
CA ILE A 214 26.32 12.81 1.41
C ILE A 214 27.44 13.72 0.90
N LEU A 215 27.50 14.04 -0.41
CA LEU A 215 28.50 14.94 -0.95
C LEU A 215 28.40 16.35 -0.36
N SER A 216 27.17 16.86 -0.18
CA SER A 216 26.92 18.16 0.44
C SER A 216 27.41 18.20 1.89
N ALA A 217 27.08 17.16 2.67
CA ALA A 217 27.53 17.03 4.04
C ALA A 217 29.06 16.94 4.14
N CYS A 218 29.71 16.18 3.26
CA CYS A 218 31.19 16.11 3.23
C CYS A 218 31.82 17.48 2.93
N ARG A 219 31.26 18.23 1.98
CA ARG A 219 31.72 19.61 1.67
C ARG A 219 31.52 20.54 2.88
N ALA A 220 30.37 20.47 3.54
CA ALA A 220 30.11 21.25 4.76
C ALA A 220 31.07 20.86 5.90
N ALA A 221 31.50 19.60 5.97
CA ALA A 221 32.53 19.12 6.90
C ALA A 221 33.96 19.42 6.44
N GLY A 222 34.18 20.18 5.35
CA GLY A 222 35.46 20.67 4.88
C GLY A 222 36.30 19.65 4.09
N PHE A 223 35.68 18.66 3.42
CA PHE A 223 36.39 17.73 2.56
C PHE A 223 35.55 17.24 1.38
N SER A 224 36.21 16.67 0.38
CA SER A 224 35.56 15.92 -0.72
C SER A 224 35.90 14.45 -0.53
N PRO A 225 34.89 13.55 -0.53
CA PRO A 225 35.12 12.14 -0.32
C PRO A 225 35.85 11.50 -1.51
N SER A 226 36.78 10.59 -1.21
CA SER A 226 37.38 9.71 -2.23
C SER A 226 36.38 8.60 -2.54
N ILE A 227 35.78 8.60 -3.74
CA ILE A 227 34.81 7.59 -4.16
C ILE A 227 35.56 6.46 -4.86
N GLY A 228 35.66 5.31 -4.21
CA GLY A 228 36.31 4.14 -4.79
C GLY A 228 35.36 3.31 -5.64
N GLN A 229 34.08 3.27 -5.27
CA GLN A 229 33.09 2.46 -5.97
C GLN A 229 31.69 3.05 -5.88
N GLU A 230 30.91 2.86 -6.94
CA GLU A 230 29.47 3.10 -6.93
C GLU A 230 28.70 1.79 -7.08
N ALA A 231 27.75 1.53 -6.17
CA ALA A 231 26.92 0.35 -6.20
C ALA A 231 25.49 0.68 -6.68
N PRO A 232 24.85 -0.19 -7.45
CA PRO A 232 23.51 0.09 -8.01
C PRO A 232 22.41 0.07 -6.97
N ARG A 233 22.63 -0.62 -5.84
CA ARG A 233 21.63 -0.78 -4.76
C ARG A 233 22.28 -0.63 -3.39
N MET A 234 21.52 -0.15 -2.42
CA MET A 234 21.99 0.05 -1.04
C MET A 234 22.51 -1.25 -0.40
N LEU A 235 21.87 -2.39 -0.66
CA LEU A 235 22.33 -3.68 -0.17
C LEU A 235 23.70 -4.06 -0.75
N SER A 236 23.90 -3.82 -2.04
CA SER A 236 25.22 -4.05 -2.68
C SER A 236 26.28 -3.13 -2.09
N THR A 237 25.95 -1.87 -1.78
CA THR A 237 26.85 -0.94 -1.07
C THR A 237 27.32 -1.55 0.25
N LEU A 238 26.39 -2.04 1.06
CA LEU A 238 26.71 -2.65 2.35
C LEU A 238 27.52 -3.95 2.21
N SER A 239 27.25 -4.76 1.18
CA SER A 239 28.04 -5.97 0.92
C SER A 239 29.49 -5.65 0.55
N LEU A 240 29.73 -4.59 -0.21
CA LEU A 240 31.10 -4.12 -0.51
C LEU A 240 31.80 -3.55 0.73
N VAL A 241 31.06 -2.89 1.61
CA VAL A 241 31.59 -2.46 2.94
C VAL A 241 31.98 -3.69 3.77
N ALA A 242 31.12 -4.71 3.84
CA ALA A 242 31.43 -5.97 4.56
C ALA A 242 32.69 -6.65 4.01
N ALA A 243 32.93 -6.55 2.71
CA ALA A 243 34.13 -7.06 2.05
C ALA A 243 35.39 -6.22 2.32
N GLY A 244 35.31 -5.11 3.05
CA GLY A 244 36.44 -4.26 3.38
C GLY A 244 36.93 -3.34 2.26
N LEU A 245 36.13 -3.14 1.20
CA LEU A 245 36.50 -2.32 0.05
C LEU A 245 36.36 -0.80 0.29
N GLY A 246 35.86 -0.42 1.45
CA GLY A 246 35.69 0.99 1.85
C GLY A 246 34.57 1.14 2.89
N ILE A 247 34.14 2.37 3.08
CA ILE A 247 33.09 2.75 4.02
C ILE A 247 31.88 3.30 3.27
N SER A 248 30.74 3.44 3.96
CA SER A 248 29.58 4.14 3.39
C SER A 248 28.86 4.97 4.47
N VAL A 249 27.97 5.84 4.00
CA VAL A 249 27.04 6.59 4.85
C VAL A 249 25.62 6.21 4.41
N VAL A 250 24.84 5.68 5.34
CA VAL A 250 23.55 5.05 5.05
C VAL A 250 22.47 5.48 6.05
N PRO A 251 21.18 5.45 5.67
CA PRO A 251 20.08 5.71 6.60
C PRO A 251 20.09 4.77 7.81
N VAL A 252 19.67 5.27 8.97
CA VAL A 252 19.67 4.49 10.23
C VAL A 252 18.83 3.21 10.13
N SER A 253 17.81 3.20 9.31
CA SER A 253 16.96 2.02 9.07
C SER A 253 17.73 0.83 8.48
N MET A 254 18.84 1.08 7.77
CA MET A 254 19.68 0.03 7.19
C MET A 254 20.38 -0.85 8.24
N ARG A 255 20.57 -0.32 9.46
CA ARG A 255 21.10 -1.10 10.60
C ARG A 255 20.25 -2.33 10.92
N ARG A 256 18.96 -2.31 10.59
CA ARG A 256 18.03 -3.43 10.83
C ARG A 256 18.36 -4.68 10.01
N LEU A 257 19.12 -4.54 8.92
CA LEU A 257 19.59 -5.67 8.13
C LEU A 257 20.59 -6.56 8.90
N ASN A 258 21.22 -6.00 9.94
CA ASN A 258 22.20 -6.71 10.76
C ASN A 258 23.21 -7.53 9.92
N LEU A 259 23.73 -6.91 8.87
CA LEU A 259 24.61 -7.57 7.92
C LEU A 259 25.94 -7.93 8.58
N GLU A 260 26.32 -9.20 8.52
CA GLU A 260 27.59 -9.67 9.01
C GLU A 260 28.75 -8.97 8.30
N GLY A 261 29.78 -8.60 9.04
CA GLY A 261 30.95 -7.85 8.51
C GLY A 261 30.77 -6.34 8.47
N VAL A 262 29.56 -5.79 8.78
CA VAL A 262 29.30 -4.34 8.83
C VAL A 262 29.06 -3.87 10.25
N ALA A 263 29.82 -2.88 10.67
CA ALA A 263 29.61 -2.13 11.91
C ALA A 263 28.99 -0.76 11.60
N TYR A 264 28.01 -0.33 12.40
CA TYR A 264 27.35 0.96 12.24
C TYR A 264 27.72 1.90 13.36
N ARG A 265 28.12 3.12 13.01
CA ARG A 265 28.47 4.17 13.97
C ARG A 265 27.63 5.41 13.75
N ALA A 266 27.11 5.98 14.83
CA ALA A 266 26.41 7.24 14.78
C ALA A 266 27.34 8.35 14.30
N LEU A 267 26.83 9.25 13.46
CA LEU A 267 27.48 10.48 13.05
C LEU A 267 26.92 11.65 13.86
N GLU A 268 27.73 12.68 14.07
CA GLU A 268 27.26 13.93 14.64
C GLU A 268 26.14 14.52 13.77
N PRO A 269 25.09 15.09 14.38
CA PRO A 269 23.98 15.67 13.61
C PRO A 269 24.46 16.82 12.71
N MET A 270 24.10 16.76 11.44
CA MET A 270 24.30 17.81 10.46
C MET A 270 23.03 17.99 9.63
N PRO A 271 22.61 19.25 9.33
CA PRO A 271 21.39 19.49 8.54
C PRO A 271 21.39 18.82 7.16
N GLU A 272 22.55 18.71 6.53
CA GLU A 272 22.72 18.10 5.20
C GLU A 272 22.72 16.56 5.27
N LEU A 273 22.99 15.99 6.46
CA LEU A 273 23.20 14.56 6.64
C LEU A 273 21.92 13.85 7.12
N VAL A 274 20.87 14.04 6.36
CA VAL A 274 19.56 13.45 6.62
C VAL A 274 19.05 12.64 5.42
N ALA A 275 18.20 11.68 5.68
CA ALA A 275 17.58 10.82 4.68
C ALA A 275 16.05 10.95 4.74
N PRO A 276 15.46 11.98 4.09
CA PRO A 276 14.03 12.16 4.09
C PRO A 276 13.34 11.06 3.26
N ILE A 277 12.14 10.68 3.67
CA ILE A 277 11.20 9.92 2.86
C ILE A 277 10.04 10.83 2.53
N HIS A 278 9.79 11.02 1.25
CA HIS A 278 8.63 11.72 0.72
C HIS A 278 7.65 10.73 0.11
N LEU A 279 6.37 11.01 0.24
CA LEU A 279 5.34 10.39 -0.56
C LEU A 279 5.07 11.28 -1.75
N ALA A 280 5.31 10.78 -2.95
CA ALA A 280 5.01 11.45 -4.21
C ALA A 280 3.79 10.81 -4.88
N TYR A 281 2.92 11.65 -5.46
CA TYR A 281 1.74 11.23 -6.22
C TYR A 281 1.27 12.36 -7.15
N ARG A 282 0.41 12.08 -8.13
CA ARG A 282 -0.14 13.11 -9.05
C ARG A 282 -1.05 14.08 -8.30
N ALA A 283 -1.00 15.36 -8.68
CA ALA A 283 -1.74 16.41 -7.98
C ALA A 283 -3.28 16.26 -8.08
N ALA A 284 -3.80 15.87 -9.25
CA ALA A 284 -5.23 15.65 -9.50
C ALA A 284 -5.46 15.01 -10.89
N PRO A 285 -6.57 14.30 -11.13
CA PRO A 285 -7.56 13.85 -10.14
C PRO A 285 -7.05 12.65 -9.32
N LEU A 286 -7.41 12.58 -8.04
CA LEU A 286 -7.03 11.47 -7.17
C LEU A 286 -8.10 10.35 -7.21
N PRO A 287 -7.75 9.13 -7.62
CA PRO A 287 -8.62 7.97 -7.47
C PRO A 287 -8.98 7.74 -5.99
N GLU A 288 -10.18 7.22 -5.73
CA GLU A 288 -10.65 7.02 -4.35
C GLU A 288 -9.80 6.03 -3.57
N THR A 289 -9.26 5.00 -4.24
CA THR A 289 -8.27 4.07 -3.66
C THR A 289 -7.02 4.80 -3.16
N LEU A 290 -6.54 5.78 -3.94
CA LEU A 290 -5.38 6.59 -3.53
C LEU A 290 -5.73 7.52 -2.37
N ARG A 291 -6.92 8.15 -2.35
CA ARG A 291 -7.37 8.97 -1.21
C ARG A 291 -7.41 8.17 0.09
N ARG A 292 -7.92 6.95 0.05
CA ARG A 292 -7.91 6.03 1.20
C ARG A 292 -6.48 5.68 1.64
N PHE A 293 -5.59 5.42 0.69
CA PHE A 293 -4.18 5.17 1.01
C PHE A 293 -3.51 6.37 1.67
N LEU A 294 -3.74 7.60 1.16
CA LEU A 294 -3.24 8.83 1.76
C LEU A 294 -3.78 9.04 3.19
N ALA A 295 -5.06 8.71 3.44
CA ALA A 295 -5.64 8.77 4.77
C ALA A 295 -4.92 7.83 5.76
N GLU A 296 -4.59 6.60 5.34
CA GLU A 296 -3.81 5.66 6.16
C GLU A 296 -2.42 6.19 6.52
N ILE A 297 -1.76 6.88 5.59
CA ILE A 297 -0.44 7.49 5.83
C ILE A 297 -0.56 8.60 6.88
N ARG A 298 -1.56 9.48 6.75
CA ARG A 298 -1.79 10.58 7.69
C ARG A 298 -2.15 10.08 9.10
N CYS A 299 -2.89 8.99 9.20
CA CYS A 299 -3.19 8.34 10.48
C CYS A 299 -1.99 7.61 11.09
N ALA A 300 -0.98 7.24 10.30
CA ALA A 300 0.19 6.53 10.79
C ALA A 300 1.12 7.39 11.65
N GLY A 301 1.12 8.73 11.45
CA GLY A 301 2.04 9.66 12.11
C GLY A 301 3.53 9.33 11.86
N PRO A 302 4.45 10.29 11.98
CA PRO A 302 5.88 10.03 11.84
C PRO A 302 6.45 9.12 12.95
N ASP A 303 5.75 8.96 14.08
CA ASP A 303 6.17 8.23 15.29
C ASP A 303 5.61 6.80 15.42
N ALA A 304 5.08 6.20 14.37
CA ALA A 304 4.65 4.80 14.39
C ALA A 304 5.86 3.84 14.51
N ASN A 305 6.63 4.00 15.58
CA ASN A 305 7.60 3.02 16.03
C ASN A 305 6.81 1.87 16.68
N PRO A 306 6.90 0.62 16.24
CA PRO A 306 6.27 -0.48 16.94
C PRO A 306 6.83 -0.54 18.36
N PRO A 307 6.01 -0.79 19.40
CA PRO A 307 6.48 -0.90 20.77
C PRO A 307 7.59 -1.94 20.81
N GLY A 308 8.75 -1.52 21.32
CA GLY A 308 9.91 -2.37 21.47
C GLY A 308 9.54 -3.63 22.22
N GLY A 309 9.74 -4.79 21.57
CA GLY A 309 9.64 -6.08 22.22
C GLY A 309 10.59 -6.12 23.40
N THR A 310 10.06 -5.96 24.59
CA THR A 310 10.75 -6.29 25.84
C THR A 310 11.00 -7.79 25.80
N ALA A 311 12.23 -8.16 25.47
CA ALA A 311 12.71 -9.52 25.74
C ALA A 311 12.62 -9.75 27.25
N LYS A 312 11.61 -10.49 27.69
CA LYS A 312 11.60 -11.09 29.02
C LYS A 312 12.82 -11.99 29.11
N ARG A 313 13.80 -11.58 29.92
CA ARG A 313 14.80 -12.49 30.46
C ARG A 313 14.03 -13.45 31.37
N ALA A 314 13.94 -14.69 30.98
CA ALA A 314 13.66 -15.79 31.90
C ALA A 314 14.96 -16.03 32.71
N GLY A 315 14.81 -16.06 34.02
CA GLY A 315 15.84 -16.44 34.97
C GLY A 315 16.11 -17.94 34.93
#